data_3e6bc93c104ded1e1789c969d92f7d52
#
_entry.id   3e6bc93c104ded1e1789c969d92f7d52
#
_cell.length_a   1.000
_cell.length_b   1.000
_cell.length_c   1.000
_cell.angle_alpha   90.00
_cell.angle_beta   90.00
_cell.angle_gamma   90.00
#
_symmetry.space_group_name_H-M   'P 1'
#
loop_
_entity.id
_entity.type
_entity.pdbx_description
1 polymer ?
#
loop_
_entity_poly.entity_id
_entity_poly.type
_entity_poly.pdbx_seq_one_letter_code
_entity_poly.pdbx_strand_id
1 'polypeptide(L)'
;MTRETITSSRKRDHLIICCENPVEAGDAGFGDVRLVHNALPECDMDAIDTRTRFLGATLSSPLFIAAMTGGHPDTLEVNRRLARVAERYNLGMGVGSQRAALENPELE
;
A
#
# COMPACT_ATOMS: atom_id res chain seq x y z
N MET A 1 -23.39 4.63 -21.66
CA MET A 1 -23.40 3.70 -20.50
C MET A 1 -22.34 2.65 -20.78
N THR A 2 -21.17 2.80 -20.19
CA THR A 2 -20.05 1.85 -20.29
C THR A 2 -20.47 0.56 -19.58
N ARG A 3 -20.44 -0.54 -20.29
CA ARG A 3 -20.79 -1.85 -19.75
C ARG A 3 -19.73 -2.21 -18.70
N GLU A 4 -20.11 -2.22 -17.44
CA GLU A 4 -19.23 -2.63 -16.35
C GLU A 4 -18.72 -4.05 -16.63
N THR A 5 -17.42 -4.23 -16.71
CA THR A 5 -16.82 -5.55 -16.91
C THR A 5 -16.87 -6.33 -15.59
N ILE A 6 -16.88 -7.68 -15.66
CA ILE A 6 -16.84 -8.55 -14.47
C ILE A 6 -15.63 -8.19 -13.60
N THR A 7 -14.50 -7.82 -14.21
CA THR A 7 -13.28 -7.42 -13.50
C THR A 7 -13.49 -6.11 -12.72
N SER A 8 -14.14 -5.12 -13.32
CA SER A 8 -14.43 -3.82 -12.70
C SER A 8 -15.41 -3.96 -11.53
N SER A 9 -16.50 -4.72 -11.71
CA SER A 9 -17.48 -5.03 -10.65
C SER A 9 -16.80 -5.65 -9.42
N ARG A 10 -15.98 -6.68 -9.61
CA ARG A 10 -15.24 -7.34 -8.51
C ARG A 10 -14.33 -6.38 -7.74
N LYS A 11 -13.73 -5.40 -8.40
CA LYS A 11 -12.87 -4.39 -7.74
C LYS A 11 -13.66 -3.46 -6.83
N ARG A 12 -14.86 -3.08 -7.26
CA ARG A 12 -15.80 -2.31 -6.44
C ARG A 12 -16.28 -3.13 -5.22
N ASP A 13 -16.62 -4.40 -5.44
CA ASP A 13 -17.05 -5.30 -4.36
C ASP A 13 -15.98 -5.43 -3.26
N HIS A 14 -14.69 -5.48 -3.63
CA HIS A 14 -13.59 -5.49 -2.66
C HIS A 14 -13.59 -4.24 -1.78
N LEU A 15 -13.82 -3.05 -2.33
CA LEU A 15 -13.90 -1.82 -1.54
C LEU A 15 -15.09 -1.87 -0.57
N ILE A 16 -16.25 -2.27 -1.05
CA ILE A 16 -17.47 -2.37 -0.23
C ILE A 16 -17.26 -3.35 0.92
N ILE A 17 -16.74 -4.55 0.63
CA ILE A 17 -16.48 -5.58 1.63
C ILE A 17 -15.51 -5.06 2.70
N CYS A 18 -14.42 -4.40 2.30
CA CYS A 18 -13.44 -3.85 3.24
C CYS A 18 -13.98 -2.68 4.08
N CYS A 19 -14.95 -1.91 3.56
CA CYS A 19 -15.56 -0.81 4.30
C CYS A 19 -16.66 -1.28 5.27
N GLU A 20 -17.38 -2.33 4.93
CA GLU A 20 -18.58 -2.75 5.64
C GLU A 20 -18.35 -3.94 6.59
N ASN A 21 -17.24 -4.64 6.45
CA ASN A 21 -16.97 -5.87 7.20
C ASN A 21 -15.59 -5.85 7.86
N PRO A 22 -15.42 -6.53 9.00
CA PRO A 22 -14.11 -6.82 9.56
C PRO A 22 -13.40 -7.84 8.66
N VAL A 23 -12.38 -7.38 7.93
CA VAL A 23 -11.63 -8.20 6.96
C VAL A 23 -10.23 -8.55 7.44
N GLU A 24 -9.81 -8.04 8.59
CA GLU A 24 -8.52 -8.38 9.17
C GLU A 24 -8.56 -9.79 9.75
N ALA A 25 -7.63 -10.62 9.31
CA ALA A 25 -7.50 -12.00 9.79
C ALA A 25 -6.02 -12.41 9.82
N GLY A 26 -5.68 -13.27 10.78
CA GLY A 26 -4.33 -13.78 10.97
C GLY A 26 -3.45 -12.82 11.78
N ASP A 27 -2.15 -13.12 11.80
CA ASP A 27 -1.12 -12.38 12.51
C ASP A 27 0.07 -12.14 11.56
N ALA A 28 0.55 -10.92 11.50
CA ALA A 28 1.72 -10.54 10.73
C ALA A 28 3.05 -10.97 11.39
N GLY A 29 3.00 -11.61 12.55
CA GLY A 29 4.17 -12.12 13.27
C GLY A 29 4.93 -11.04 14.06
N PHE A 30 4.44 -9.81 14.14
CA PHE A 30 5.11 -8.77 14.95
C PHE A 30 5.14 -9.11 16.45
N GLY A 31 4.19 -9.91 16.95
CA GLY A 31 4.18 -10.41 18.32
C GLY A 31 5.36 -11.32 18.66
N ASP A 32 5.99 -11.93 17.67
CA ASP A 32 7.15 -12.81 17.85
C ASP A 32 8.48 -12.02 17.92
N VAL A 33 8.46 -10.75 17.49
CA VAL A 33 9.64 -9.87 17.56
C VAL A 33 9.77 -9.30 18.97
N ARG A 34 10.88 -9.60 19.62
CA ARG A 34 11.19 -9.09 20.95
C ARG A 34 12.42 -8.21 20.89
N LEU A 35 12.27 -6.98 21.34
CA LEU A 35 13.38 -6.04 21.46
C LEU A 35 14.03 -6.22 22.83
N VAL A 36 15.35 -6.30 22.86
CA VAL A 36 16.12 -6.29 24.12
C VAL A 36 16.15 -4.84 24.60
N HIS A 37 15.59 -4.61 25.79
CA HIS A 37 15.59 -3.28 26.39
C HIS A 37 17.00 -2.84 26.76
N ASN A 38 17.37 -1.63 26.34
CA ASN A 38 18.59 -0.95 26.80
C ASN A 38 18.19 0.38 27.44
N ALA A 39 18.42 0.50 28.75
CA ALA A 39 17.99 1.67 29.53
C ALA A 39 18.81 2.94 29.19
N LEU A 40 20.06 2.77 28.75
CA LEU A 40 20.96 3.85 28.35
C LEU A 40 21.56 3.50 26.97
N PRO A 41 20.81 3.72 25.88
CA PRO A 41 21.24 3.26 24.55
C PRO A 41 22.42 4.04 23.97
N GLU A 42 22.83 5.15 24.58
CA GLU A 42 23.94 6.03 24.11
C GLU A 42 23.81 6.39 22.63
N CYS A 43 22.56 6.55 22.15
CA CYS A 43 22.27 7.00 20.79
C CYS A 43 21.41 8.24 20.81
N ASP A 44 21.71 9.15 19.89
CA ASP A 44 20.89 10.32 19.64
C ASP A 44 19.73 9.92 18.72
N MET A 45 18.50 10.28 19.12
CA MET A 45 17.30 9.98 18.33
C MET A 45 17.34 10.67 16.95
N ASP A 46 17.94 11.84 16.87
CA ASP A 46 18.09 12.60 15.61
C ASP A 46 19.17 12.00 14.69
N ALA A 47 20.04 11.12 15.21
CA ALA A 47 21.03 10.40 14.44
C ALA A 47 20.53 9.07 13.86
N ILE A 48 19.30 8.66 14.19
CA ILE A 48 18.70 7.41 13.70
C ILE A 48 18.39 7.54 12.21
N ASP A 49 19.01 6.71 11.38
CA ASP A 49 18.76 6.63 9.94
C ASP A 49 17.92 5.40 9.61
N THR A 50 16.68 5.63 9.17
CA THR A 50 15.74 4.58 8.74
C THR A 50 15.75 4.35 7.23
N ARG A 51 16.58 5.07 6.47
CA ARG A 51 16.60 4.96 5.01
C ARG A 51 17.01 3.56 4.57
N THR A 52 16.38 3.12 3.49
CA THR A 52 16.68 1.83 2.86
C THR A 52 16.80 1.96 1.35
N ARG A 53 17.57 1.07 0.73
CA ARG A 53 17.66 0.99 -0.73
C ARG A 53 16.77 -0.13 -1.25
N PHE A 54 15.92 0.21 -2.21
CA PHE A 54 15.03 -0.73 -2.87
C PHE A 54 14.98 -0.44 -4.38
N LEU A 55 15.25 -1.43 -5.22
CA LEU A 55 15.25 -1.33 -6.70
C LEU A 55 16.02 -0.11 -7.25
N GLY A 56 17.15 0.24 -6.62
CA GLY A 56 17.98 1.37 -7.03
C GLY A 56 17.57 2.73 -6.48
N ALA A 57 16.38 2.85 -5.89
CA ALA A 57 15.93 4.05 -5.19
C ALA A 57 16.28 4.01 -3.69
N THR A 58 16.42 5.19 -3.08
CA THR A 58 16.55 5.32 -1.62
C THR A 58 15.22 5.78 -1.06
N LEU A 59 14.62 4.95 -0.20
CA LEU A 59 13.39 5.24 0.53
C LEU A 59 13.71 5.80 1.93
N SER A 60 12.81 6.59 2.50
CA SER A 60 12.97 7.16 3.85
C SER A 60 12.87 6.12 4.96
N SER A 61 12.21 5.00 4.72
CA SER A 61 12.07 3.89 5.65
C SER A 61 11.77 2.59 4.91
N PRO A 62 11.92 1.42 5.54
CA PRO A 62 11.59 0.13 4.94
C PRO A 62 10.07 -0.16 4.90
N LEU A 63 9.25 0.87 4.82
CA LEU A 63 7.80 0.75 4.71
C LEU A 63 7.38 0.74 3.24
N PHE A 64 6.43 -0.13 2.93
CA PHE A 64 5.91 -0.30 1.59
C PHE A 64 4.39 -0.43 1.62
N ILE A 65 3.70 0.38 0.82
CA ILE A 65 2.25 0.26 0.64
C ILE A 65 1.99 -0.89 -0.31
N ALA A 66 1.34 -1.95 0.18
CA ALA A 66 1.08 -3.14 -0.62
C ALA A 66 0.12 -2.86 -1.78
N ALA A 67 0.32 -3.58 -2.89
CA ALA A 67 -0.54 -3.51 -4.06
C ALA A 67 -1.89 -4.20 -3.76
N MET A 68 -2.98 -3.42 -3.65
CA MET A 68 -4.28 -3.95 -3.26
C MET A 68 -5.35 -3.81 -4.34
N THR A 69 -5.48 -2.66 -5.00
CA THR A 69 -6.61 -2.36 -5.86
C THR A 69 -6.21 -1.63 -7.15
N GLY A 70 -7.12 -1.55 -8.10
CA GLY A 70 -6.96 -0.88 -9.39
C GLY A 70 -7.98 -1.37 -10.41
N GLY A 71 -8.20 -0.63 -11.49
CA GLY A 71 -9.08 -1.01 -12.58
C GLY A 71 -10.58 -0.73 -12.35
N HIS A 72 -10.88 0.25 -11.51
CA HIS A 72 -12.22 0.82 -11.33
C HIS A 72 -12.08 2.32 -10.99
N PRO A 73 -12.97 3.21 -11.44
CA PRO A 73 -12.90 4.65 -11.13
C PRO A 73 -12.82 4.95 -9.64
N ASP A 74 -13.56 4.24 -8.80
CA ASP A 74 -13.52 4.42 -7.34
C ASP A 74 -12.15 4.05 -6.75
N THR A 75 -11.46 3.05 -7.33
CA THR A 75 -10.13 2.63 -6.88
C THR A 75 -9.03 3.60 -7.32
N LEU A 76 -9.25 4.35 -8.39
CA LEU A 76 -8.32 5.37 -8.88
C LEU A 76 -8.07 6.44 -7.81
N GLU A 77 -9.12 6.95 -7.18
CA GLU A 77 -8.98 7.98 -6.14
C GLU A 77 -8.27 7.44 -4.89
N VAL A 78 -8.55 6.19 -4.51
CA VAL A 78 -7.83 5.51 -3.41
C VAL A 78 -6.33 5.43 -3.73
N ASN A 79 -5.98 4.90 -4.90
CA ASN A 79 -4.58 4.77 -5.33
C ASN A 79 -3.89 6.14 -5.44
N ARG A 80 -4.58 7.17 -5.94
CA ARG A 80 -4.06 8.53 -6.03
C ARG A 80 -3.73 9.11 -4.66
N ARG A 81 -4.59 8.90 -3.66
CA ARG A 81 -4.33 9.34 -2.28
C ARG A 81 -3.15 8.59 -1.67
N LEU A 82 -3.08 7.28 -1.84
CA LEU A 82 -1.95 6.46 -1.37
C LEU A 82 -0.64 6.87 -2.05
N ALA A 83 -0.66 7.11 -3.36
CA ALA A 83 0.51 7.59 -4.09
C ALA A 83 1.02 8.95 -3.57
N ARG A 84 0.12 9.89 -3.25
CA ARG A 84 0.51 11.17 -2.63
C ARG A 84 1.14 10.98 -1.25
N VAL A 85 0.67 10.02 -0.46
CA VAL A 85 1.29 9.69 0.83
C VAL A 85 2.67 9.06 0.61
N ALA A 86 2.78 8.10 -0.32
CA ALA A 86 4.06 7.48 -0.66
C ALA A 86 5.09 8.52 -1.13
N GLU A 87 4.70 9.42 -2.03
CA GLU A 87 5.53 10.55 -2.50
C GLU A 87 5.95 11.45 -1.35
N ARG A 88 5.00 11.92 -0.55
CA ARG A 88 5.27 12.84 0.56
C ARG A 88 6.26 12.31 1.58
N TYR A 89 6.19 11.02 1.87
CA TYR A 89 7.04 10.36 2.87
C TYR A 89 8.18 9.55 2.25
N ASN A 90 8.33 9.60 0.94
CA ASN A 90 9.32 8.85 0.17
C ASN A 90 9.32 7.36 0.53
N LEU A 91 8.13 6.75 0.45
CA LEU A 91 7.88 5.33 0.69
C LEU A 91 7.74 4.56 -0.61
N GLY A 92 7.91 3.25 -0.56
CA GLY A 92 7.55 2.38 -1.67
C GLY A 92 6.04 2.15 -1.77
N MET A 93 5.54 1.97 -2.99
CA MET A 93 4.15 1.62 -3.24
C MET A 93 4.05 0.61 -4.37
N GLY A 94 3.28 -0.44 -4.16
CA GLY A 94 2.85 -1.36 -5.21
C GLY A 94 1.56 -0.89 -5.86
N VAL A 95 1.41 -1.15 -7.14
CA VAL A 95 0.17 -0.89 -7.89
C VAL A 95 -0.54 -2.22 -8.14
N GLY A 96 -1.86 -2.25 -8.00
CA GLY A 96 -2.68 -3.41 -8.29
C GLY A 96 -2.58 -3.85 -9.75
N SER A 97 -3.18 -5.00 -10.07
CA SER A 97 -3.12 -5.55 -11.44
C SER A 97 -3.60 -4.54 -12.49
N GLN A 98 -2.78 -4.30 -13.50
CA GLN A 98 -3.09 -3.45 -14.65
C GLN A 98 -3.94 -4.14 -15.72
N ARG A 99 -4.43 -5.36 -15.47
CA ARG A 99 -5.23 -6.13 -16.45
C ARG A 99 -6.43 -5.35 -16.96
N ALA A 100 -7.16 -4.67 -16.08
CA ALA A 100 -8.34 -3.90 -16.47
C ALA A 100 -7.98 -2.73 -17.40
N ALA A 101 -6.86 -2.07 -17.17
CA ALA A 101 -6.36 -1.00 -18.03
C ALA A 101 -5.90 -1.52 -19.41
N LEU A 102 -5.37 -2.74 -19.48
CA LEU A 102 -5.04 -3.39 -20.76
C LEU A 102 -6.31 -3.77 -21.55
N GLU A 103 -7.39 -4.14 -20.87
CA GLU A 103 -8.68 -4.45 -21.50
C GLU A 103 -9.46 -3.16 -21.88
N ASN A 104 -9.34 -2.11 -21.06
CA ASN A 104 -9.95 -0.81 -21.28
C ASN A 104 -9.04 0.32 -20.73
N PRO A 105 -8.35 1.07 -21.61
CA PRO A 105 -7.44 2.14 -21.21
C PRO A 105 -8.08 3.29 -20.38
N GLU A 106 -9.41 3.42 -20.40
CA GLU A 106 -10.11 4.42 -19.59
C GLU A 106 -10.16 4.04 -18.08
N LEU A 107 -9.67 2.86 -17.71
CA LEU A 107 -9.67 2.34 -16.34
C LEU A 107 -8.29 2.41 -15.64
N GLU A 108 -7.41 3.29 -16.12
CA GLU A 108 -6.11 3.54 -15.48
C GLU A 108 -6.23 4.19 -14.10
#